data_fabc84fbd5bfe78cffe46e73301ae65a
#
_entry.id   fabc84fbd5bfe78cffe46e73301ae65a
#
_cell.length_a   1.000
_cell.length_b   1.000
_cell.length_c   1.000
_cell.angle_alpha   90.00
_cell.angle_beta   90.00
_cell.angle_gamma   90.00
#
_symmetry.space_group_name_H-M   'P 1'
#
loop_
_entity.id
_entity.type
_entity.pdbx_description
1 polymer ?
#
loop_
_entity_poly.entity_id
_entity_poly.type
_entity_poly.pdbx_seq_one_letter_code
_entity_poly.pdbx_strand_id
1 'polypeptide(L)' 'MFTTTAYNTLGEVQESETQNDSWAATEMCLDMSMLYGYAETTDLWGRHYGDYGDRPNALGQRVY' A
#
# COMPACT_ATOMS: atom_id res chain seq x y z
N MET A 1 10.09 8.95 5.40
CA MET A 1 8.63 9.10 5.29
C MET A 1 8.08 8.07 4.31
N PHE A 2 6.95 7.50 4.65
CA PHE A 2 6.31 6.46 3.84
C PHE A 2 4.84 6.82 3.64
N THR A 3 4.29 6.39 2.50
CA THR A 3 2.85 6.53 2.24
C THR A 3 2.27 5.16 1.97
N THR A 4 1.25 4.79 2.71
CA THR A 4 0.55 3.52 2.55
C THR A 4 -0.82 3.80 1.95
N THR A 5 -1.13 3.11 0.85
CA THR A 5 -2.38 3.29 0.12
C THR A 5 -3.09 1.95 -0.01
N ALA A 6 -4.36 1.93 0.33
CA ALA A 6 -5.19 0.74 0.22
C ALA A 6 -6.07 0.81 -1.02
N TYR A 7 -6.27 -0.34 -1.64
CA TYR A 7 -7.05 -0.46 -2.87
C TYR A 7 -8.08 -1.58 -2.74
N ASN A 8 -9.23 -1.40 -3.40
CA ASN A 8 -10.21 -2.47 -3.52
C ASN A 8 -9.85 -3.39 -4.70
N THR A 9 -10.71 -4.39 -4.97
CA THR A 9 -10.46 -5.37 -6.05
C THR A 9 -10.48 -4.75 -7.44
N LEU A 10 -11.06 -3.56 -7.58
CA LEU A 10 -11.10 -2.82 -8.83
C LEU A 10 -9.90 -1.89 -9.02
N GLY A 11 -8.99 -1.84 -8.04
CA GLY A 11 -7.83 -0.96 -8.09
C GLY A 11 -8.12 0.47 -7.69
N GLU A 12 -9.27 0.73 -7.09
CA GLU A 12 -9.64 2.07 -6.64
C GLU A 12 -9.09 2.35 -5.24
N VAL A 13 -8.56 3.55 -5.03
CA VAL A 13 -8.01 3.95 -3.73
C VAL A 13 -9.12 4.06 -2.70
N GLN A 14 -8.96 3.36 -1.58
CA GLN A 14 -9.91 3.39 -0.48
C GLN A 14 -9.43 4.26 0.67
N GLU A 15 -8.13 4.24 0.93
CA GLU A 15 -7.53 4.99 2.02
C GLU A 15 -6.05 5.22 1.72
N SER A 16 -5.51 6.34 2.22
CA SER A 16 -4.09 6.62 2.08
C SER A 16 -3.61 7.35 3.33
N GLU A 17 -2.50 6.90 3.91
CA GLU A 17 -1.93 7.49 5.11
C GLU A 17 -0.41 7.58 5.02
N THR A 18 0.15 8.56 5.72
CA THR A 18 1.59 8.80 5.76
C THR A 18 2.15 8.38 7.11
N GLN A 19 3.30 7.71 7.10
CA GLN A 19 3.99 7.28 8.31
C GLN A 19 5.43 7.81 8.28
N ASN A 20 6.00 8.03 9.48
CA ASN A 20 7.36 8.55 9.61
C ASN A 20 8.43 7.47 9.67
N ASP A 21 8.10 6.25 10.07
CA ASP A 21 9.05 5.16 10.17
C ASP A 21 8.56 3.90 9.47
N SER A 22 9.50 3.00 9.17
CA SER A 22 9.21 1.80 8.39
C SER A 22 8.35 0.79 9.16
N TRP A 23 8.49 0.75 10.49
CA TRP A 23 7.71 -0.17 11.31
C TRP A 23 6.22 0.20 11.26
N ALA A 24 5.92 1.49 11.48
CA ALA A 24 4.54 1.97 11.43
C ALA A 24 3.95 1.77 10.02
N ALA A 25 4.75 2.01 8.98
CA ALA A 25 4.32 1.82 7.60
C ALA A 25 3.99 0.36 7.32
N THR A 26 4.83 -0.57 7.79
CA THR A 26 4.62 -2.00 7.58
C THR A 26 3.34 -2.47 8.28
N GLU A 27 3.12 -2.05 9.53
CA GLU A 27 1.92 -2.43 10.26
C GLU A 27 0.66 -1.85 9.61
N MET A 28 0.71 -0.59 9.19
CA MET A 28 -0.42 0.04 8.52
C MET A 28 -0.75 -0.67 7.20
N CYS A 29 0.27 -1.04 6.45
CA CYS A 29 0.09 -1.75 5.18
C CYS A 29 -0.61 -3.09 5.40
N LEU A 30 -0.17 -3.84 6.40
CA LEU A 30 -0.80 -5.12 6.74
C LEU A 30 -2.26 -4.92 7.15
N ASP A 31 -2.53 -3.97 8.05
CA ASP A 31 -3.88 -3.71 8.52
C ASP A 31 -4.81 -3.28 7.38
N MET A 32 -4.36 -2.37 6.53
CA MET A 32 -5.15 -1.92 5.39
C MET A 32 -5.43 -3.05 4.40
N SER A 33 -4.44 -3.93 4.17
CA SER A 33 -4.64 -5.05 3.26
C SER A 33 -5.73 -6.00 3.77
N MET A 34 -5.82 -6.16 5.09
CA MET A 34 -6.85 -7.00 5.69
C MET A 34 -8.24 -6.38 5.59
N LEU A 35 -8.31 -5.04 5.65
CA LEU A 35 -9.59 -4.33 5.55
C LEU A 35 -10.10 -4.21 4.11
N TYR A 36 -9.22 -3.95 3.17
CA TYR A 36 -9.62 -3.58 1.80
C TYR A 36 -9.23 -4.60 0.75
N GLY A 37 -8.34 -5.53 1.06
CA GLY A 37 -7.88 -6.59 0.17
C GLY A 37 -6.47 -6.42 -0.35
N TYR A 38 -5.98 -5.18 -0.51
CA TYR A 38 -4.62 -4.90 -0.93
C TYR A 38 -4.18 -3.54 -0.44
N ALA A 39 -2.94 -3.46 0.01
CA ALA A 39 -2.31 -2.19 0.39
C ALA A 39 -0.85 -2.18 -0.03
N GLU A 40 -0.37 -1.01 -0.40
CA GLU A 40 1.00 -0.81 -0.89
C GLU A 40 1.62 0.38 -0.16
N THR A 41 2.89 0.25 0.20
CA THR A 41 3.66 1.33 0.81
C THR A 41 4.74 1.79 -0.16
N THR A 42 4.85 3.10 -0.34
CA THR A 42 5.92 3.71 -1.12
C THR A 42 6.77 4.58 -0.20
N ASP A 43 8.03 4.80 -0.60
CA ASP A 43 8.94 5.66 0.15
C ASP A 43 8.78 7.13 -0.25
N LEU A 44 9.67 8.00 0.27
CA LEU A 44 9.63 9.43 0.01
C LEU A 44 9.74 9.78 -1.47
N TRP A 45 10.39 8.93 -2.25
CA TRP A 45 10.59 9.15 -3.70
C TRP A 45 9.56 8.42 -4.55
N GLY A 46 8.52 7.85 -3.93
CA GLY A 46 7.47 7.13 -4.65
C GLY A 46 7.84 5.73 -5.09
N ARG A 47 8.97 5.20 -4.61
CA ARG A 47 9.40 3.85 -4.96
C ARG A 47 8.70 2.83 -4.09
N HIS A 48 8.45 1.66 -4.66
CA HIS A 48 7.83 0.55 -3.94
C HIS A 48 8.70 0.14 -2.75
N TYR A 49 8.08 0.12 -1.56
CA TYR A 49 8.74 -0.32 -0.33
C TYR A 49 8.25 -1.70 0.10
N GLY A 50 6.93 -1.92 0.06
CA GLY A 50 6.34 -3.19 0.41
C GLY A 50 4.85 -3.20 0.09
N ASP A 51 4.26 -4.39 0.10
CA ASP A 51 2.82 -4.55 -0.07
C ASP A 51 2.34 -5.82 0.60
N TYR A 52 1.03 -5.88 0.85
CA TYR A 52 0.35 -7.05 1.39
C TYR A 52 -0.99 -7.21 0.68
N GLY A 53 -1.42 -8.46 0.56
CA GLY A 53 -2.71 -8.80 -0.04
C GLY A 53 -2.58 -9.12 -1.52
N ASP A 54 -3.74 -9.26 -2.17
CA ASP A 54 -3.82 -9.64 -3.59
C ASP A 54 -3.87 -8.38 -4.45
N ARG A 55 -2.78 -8.12 -5.19
CA ARG A 55 -2.69 -6.93 -6.03
C ARG A 55 -3.73 -7.00 -7.14
N PRO A 56 -4.63 -5.99 -7.25
CA PRO A 56 -5.63 -5.96 -8.33
C PRO A 56 -4.97 -5.84 -9.70
N ASN A 57 -5.52 -6.54 -10.67
CA ASN A 57 -5.01 -6.49 -12.05
C ASN A 57 -5.03 -5.07 -12.62
N ALA A 58 -6.01 -4.28 -12.22
CA ALA A 58 -6.18 -2.90 -12.70
C ALA A 58 -4.99 -2.00 -12.35
N LEU A 59 -4.21 -2.34 -11.32
CA LEU A 59 -3.03 -1.57 -10.93
C LEU A 59 -1.80 -1.89 -11.79
N GLY A 60 -1.85 -2.96 -12.58
CA GLY A 60 -0.72 -3.41 -13.37
C GLY A 60 0.38 -4.02 -12.51
N GLN A 61 1.59 -4.10 -13.06
CA GLN A 61 2.72 -4.68 -12.35
C GLN A 61 3.37 -3.67 -11.43
N ARG A 62 4.00 -4.19 -10.35
CA ARG A 62 4.75 -3.35 -9.42
C ARG A 62 5.93 -2.70 -10.14
N VAL A 63 6.23 -1.48 -9.73
CA VAL A 63 7.42 -0.75 -10.17
C VAL A 63 8.36 -0.65 -8.97
N TYR A 64 9.55 -1.20 -9.12
CA TYR A 64 10.55 -1.18 -8.06
C TYR A 64 11.58 -0.10 -8.30
#